data_f7797a207c3ae57851499531dd638949
#
_entry.id   f7797a207c3ae57851499531dd638949
#
_cell.length_a   1.000
_cell.length_b   1.000
_cell.length_c   1.000
_cell.angle_alpha   90.00
_cell.angle_beta   90.00
_cell.angle_gamma   90.00
#
_symmetry.space_group_name_H-M   'P 1'
#
loop_
_entity.id
_entity.type
_entity.pdbx_description
1 polymer ?
#
loop_
_entity_poly.entity_id
_entity_poly.type
_entity_poly.pdbx_seq_one_letter_code
_entity_poly.pdbx_strand_id
1 'polypeptide(L)'
;HLGMLINQEDREYVIPLTSAKEKHKKWADVSGEWYRIYEIIDITTTPVRKNDIIVDIKNQDLLKNIPLETRKNYKQRILSVLDIRKMFPVKKGVYTKIKFEISSRASIADNQRMALMLKEYNFICNIKEKIEEKAEKIYVKQQKKNKILKYHCNYKKLEQASDEY
;
A
#
# COMPACT_ATOMS: atom_id res chain seq x y z
N HIS A 1 -8.47 -0.21 10.68
CA HIS A 1 -7.40 0.18 9.77
C HIS A 1 -6.91 -1.03 8.97
N LEU A 2 -6.60 -0.82 7.71
CA LEU A 2 -6.10 -1.84 6.79
C LEU A 2 -4.58 -1.79 6.75
N GLY A 3 -3.94 -2.95 6.63
CA GLY A 3 -2.48 -3.01 6.53
C GLY A 3 -1.98 -4.36 6.07
N MET A 4 -0.70 -4.41 5.75
CA MET A 4 0.03 -5.62 5.38
C MET A 4 0.78 -6.17 6.60
N LEU A 5 0.57 -7.44 6.89
CA LEU A 5 1.28 -8.13 7.97
C LEU A 5 2.64 -8.62 7.47
N ILE A 6 3.69 -8.33 8.22
CA ILE A 6 5.05 -8.81 7.97
C ILE A 6 5.69 -9.33 9.26
N ASN A 7 6.76 -10.10 9.12
CA ASN A 7 7.60 -10.49 10.23
C ASN A 7 8.88 -9.65 10.24
N GLN A 8 9.22 -9.15 11.43
CA GLN A 8 10.45 -8.41 11.67
C GLN A 8 11.13 -9.01 12.90
N GLU A 9 12.22 -9.76 12.70
CA GLU A 9 12.81 -10.60 13.74
C GLU A 9 11.75 -11.59 14.28
N ASP A 10 11.55 -11.66 15.58
CA ASP A 10 10.56 -12.56 16.22
C ASP A 10 9.19 -11.91 16.42
N ARG A 11 8.96 -10.74 15.81
CA ARG A 11 7.74 -9.95 15.98
C ARG A 11 6.95 -9.84 14.70
N GLU A 12 5.64 -9.75 14.84
CA GLU A 12 4.76 -9.37 13.75
C GLU A 12 4.60 -7.85 13.72
N TYR A 13 4.66 -7.30 12.52
CA TYR A 13 4.45 -5.89 12.24
C TYR A 13 3.35 -5.69 11.23
N VAL A 14 2.67 -4.57 11.31
CA VAL A 14 1.73 -4.14 10.27
C VAL A 14 2.29 -2.90 9.60
N ILE A 15 2.32 -2.93 8.26
CA ILE A 15 2.55 -1.76 7.44
C ILE A 15 1.18 -1.20 7.04
N PRO A 16 0.82 0.02 7.46
CA PRO A 16 -0.51 0.56 7.18
C PRO A 16 -0.70 0.90 5.72
N LEU A 17 -1.91 0.63 5.21
CA LEU A 17 -2.41 1.16 3.95
C LEU A 17 -3.22 2.43 4.23
N THR A 18 -2.86 3.50 3.55
CA THR A 18 -3.57 4.77 3.61
C THR A 18 -4.27 5.02 2.29
N SER A 19 -5.56 5.34 2.31
CA SER A 19 -6.30 5.72 1.10
C SER A 19 -5.61 6.87 0.39
N ALA A 20 -5.62 6.84 -0.95
CA ALA A 20 -5.02 7.88 -1.76
C ALA A 20 -5.63 9.24 -1.48
N LYS A 21 -4.78 10.26 -1.46
CA LYS A 21 -5.14 11.68 -1.26
C LYS A 21 -4.43 12.53 -2.30
N GLU A 22 -4.90 13.73 -2.49
CA GLU A 22 -4.37 14.69 -3.46
C GLU A 22 -2.83 14.87 -3.36
N LYS A 23 -2.31 14.93 -2.14
CA LYS A 23 -0.85 15.04 -1.90
C LYS A 23 -0.05 13.89 -2.52
N HIS A 24 -0.65 12.71 -2.64
CA HIS A 24 0.03 11.52 -3.16
C HIS A 24 0.25 11.56 -4.68
N LYS A 25 -0.38 12.48 -5.39
CA LYS A 25 -0.10 12.70 -6.83
C LYS A 25 1.35 13.07 -7.10
N LYS A 26 1.98 13.76 -6.15
CA LYS A 26 3.37 14.23 -6.26
C LYS A 26 4.40 13.18 -5.83
N TRP A 27 3.95 12.09 -5.23
CA TRP A 27 4.84 11.03 -4.78
C TRP A 27 5.27 10.16 -5.96
N ALA A 28 6.50 9.61 -5.87
CA ALA A 28 6.92 8.56 -6.79
C ALA A 28 6.10 7.28 -6.57
N ASP A 29 5.99 6.43 -7.59
CA ASP A 29 5.33 5.13 -7.47
C ASP A 29 5.98 4.25 -6.42
N VAL A 30 7.29 4.36 -6.28
CA VAL A 30 8.09 3.56 -5.37
C VAL A 30 9.26 4.39 -4.84
N SER A 31 9.55 4.19 -3.56
CA SER A 31 10.78 4.71 -2.92
C SER A 31 11.33 3.65 -1.96
N GLY A 32 12.41 3.98 -1.22
CA GLY A 32 12.89 3.14 -0.13
C GLY A 32 11.90 3.05 1.06
N GLU A 33 10.89 3.87 1.11
CA GLU A 33 10.04 4.11 2.27
C GLU A 33 8.55 3.82 2.04
N TRP A 34 8.10 3.77 0.78
CA TRP A 34 6.69 3.52 0.44
C TRP A 34 6.51 2.89 -0.92
N TYR A 35 5.30 2.35 -1.15
CA TYR A 35 4.75 1.99 -2.44
C TYR A 35 3.43 2.71 -2.67
N ARG A 36 3.29 3.34 -3.81
CA ARG A 36 2.03 3.89 -4.29
C ARG A 36 1.30 2.78 -5.04
N ILE A 37 0.19 2.31 -4.49
CA ILE A 37 -0.61 1.22 -5.06
C ILE A 37 -1.59 1.84 -6.03
N TYR A 38 -1.60 1.35 -7.26
CA TYR A 38 -2.38 1.91 -8.34
C TYR A 38 -2.93 0.83 -9.27
N GLU A 39 -3.88 1.22 -10.10
CA GLU A 39 -4.31 0.50 -11.28
C GLU A 39 -4.19 1.39 -12.53
N ILE A 40 -4.00 0.76 -13.69
CA ILE A 40 -3.98 1.45 -14.98
C ILE A 40 -5.38 1.35 -15.56
N ILE A 41 -5.96 2.49 -15.89
CA ILE A 41 -7.31 2.60 -16.44
C ILE A 41 -7.30 3.29 -17.79
N ASP A 42 -8.23 2.88 -18.65
CA ASP A 42 -8.60 3.60 -19.88
C ASP A 42 -9.72 4.59 -19.51
N ILE A 43 -9.43 5.88 -19.51
CA ILE A 43 -10.39 6.92 -19.10
C ILE A 43 -11.54 7.09 -20.11
N THR A 44 -11.46 6.49 -21.29
CA THR A 44 -12.55 6.51 -22.28
C THR A 44 -13.60 5.45 -21.99
N THR A 45 -13.26 4.40 -21.27
CA THR A 45 -14.14 3.25 -20.98
C THR A 45 -14.40 3.05 -19.49
N THR A 46 -13.52 3.51 -18.63
CA THR A 46 -13.63 3.36 -17.17
C THR A 46 -14.15 4.64 -16.53
N PRO A 47 -15.24 4.59 -15.76
CA PRO A 47 -15.75 5.75 -15.05
C PRO A 47 -14.72 6.30 -14.05
N VAL A 48 -14.54 7.61 -14.05
CA VAL A 48 -13.72 8.35 -13.09
C VAL A 48 -14.64 9.13 -12.15
N ARG A 49 -14.48 8.94 -10.85
CA ARG A 49 -15.25 9.63 -9.82
C ARG A 49 -14.54 10.91 -9.39
N LYS A 50 -15.29 11.86 -8.82
CA LYS A 50 -14.76 13.16 -8.36
C LYS A 50 -13.58 13.03 -7.40
N ASN A 51 -13.60 12.05 -6.52
CA ASN A 51 -12.57 11.85 -5.49
C ASN A 51 -11.46 10.89 -5.91
N ASP A 52 -11.49 10.37 -7.13
CA ASP A 52 -10.42 9.52 -7.64
C ASP A 52 -9.13 10.32 -7.81
N ILE A 53 -8.03 9.71 -7.43
CA ILE A 53 -6.71 10.30 -7.56
C ILE A 53 -6.07 9.76 -8.83
N ILE A 54 -6.06 10.59 -9.87
CA ILE A 54 -5.61 10.22 -11.21
C ILE A 54 -4.32 10.97 -11.55
N VAL A 55 -3.34 10.26 -12.07
CA VAL A 55 -2.07 10.84 -12.54
C VAL A 55 -1.68 10.27 -13.90
N ASP A 56 -0.82 11.00 -14.60
CA ASP A 56 -0.22 10.54 -15.85
C ASP A 56 0.74 9.39 -15.59
N ILE A 57 0.84 8.46 -16.54
CA ILE A 57 1.77 7.35 -16.49
C ILE A 57 3.14 7.84 -16.97
N LYS A 58 4.11 7.89 -16.06
CA LYS A 58 5.48 8.29 -16.38
C LYS A 58 6.32 7.14 -16.91
N ASN A 59 6.13 5.93 -16.38
CA ASN A 59 6.83 4.75 -16.81
C ASN A 59 6.12 4.14 -18.03
N GLN A 60 6.64 4.39 -19.23
CA GLN A 60 6.05 3.92 -20.48
C GLN A 60 6.12 2.40 -20.65
N ASP A 61 6.98 1.70 -19.93
CA ASP A 61 7.03 0.23 -19.93
C ASP A 61 5.74 -0.40 -19.44
N LEU A 62 4.99 0.30 -18.60
CA LEU A 62 3.66 -0.13 -18.15
C LEU A 62 2.64 -0.18 -19.29
N LEU A 63 2.89 0.51 -20.38
CA LEU A 63 2.03 0.61 -21.56
C LEU A 63 2.56 -0.17 -22.78
N LYS A 64 3.60 -0.98 -22.61
CA LYS A 64 4.28 -1.67 -23.73
C LYS A 64 3.36 -2.54 -24.59
N ASN A 65 2.29 -3.09 -23.99
CA ASN A 65 1.32 -3.94 -24.70
C ASN A 65 0.14 -3.14 -25.27
N ILE A 66 0.16 -1.81 -25.16
CA ILE A 66 -0.90 -0.92 -25.63
C ILE A 66 -0.41 -0.17 -26.88
N PRO A 67 -1.21 -0.12 -27.97
CA PRO A 67 -0.85 0.62 -29.17
C PRO A 67 -0.53 2.09 -28.87
N LEU A 68 0.49 2.64 -29.52
CA LEU A 68 0.95 4.01 -29.28
C LEU A 68 -0.16 5.05 -29.44
N GLU A 69 -1.06 4.86 -30.39
CA GLU A 69 -2.15 5.80 -30.70
C GLU A 69 -3.14 5.94 -29.55
N THR A 70 -3.30 4.89 -28.75
CA THR A 70 -4.29 4.85 -27.66
C THR A 70 -3.69 5.07 -26.27
N ARG A 71 -2.37 5.09 -26.14
CA ARG A 71 -1.68 5.26 -24.84
C ARG A 71 -2.09 6.53 -24.10
N LYS A 72 -2.44 7.59 -24.82
CA LYS A 72 -2.93 8.86 -24.25
C LYS A 72 -4.21 8.70 -23.42
N ASN A 73 -4.97 7.63 -23.65
CA ASN A 73 -6.22 7.37 -22.95
C ASN A 73 -6.02 6.65 -21.62
N TYR A 74 -4.78 6.24 -21.32
CA TYR A 74 -4.46 5.47 -20.12
C TYR A 74 -3.85 6.35 -19.05
N LYS A 75 -4.32 6.17 -17.82
CA LYS A 75 -3.88 6.90 -16.64
C LYS A 75 -3.68 5.93 -15.48
N GLN A 76 -2.94 6.36 -14.48
CA GLN A 76 -2.88 5.66 -13.20
C GLN A 76 -3.96 6.22 -12.27
N ARG A 77 -4.77 5.34 -11.70
CA ARG A 77 -5.63 5.65 -10.57
C ARG A 77 -4.95 5.15 -9.31
N ILE A 78 -4.58 6.06 -8.43
CA ILE A 78 -3.93 5.73 -7.16
C ILE A 78 -5.00 5.23 -6.20
N LEU A 79 -4.84 4.02 -5.71
CA LEU A 79 -5.78 3.39 -4.78
C LEU A 79 -5.41 3.69 -3.33
N SER A 80 -4.15 3.48 -2.99
CA SER A 80 -3.63 3.66 -1.64
C SER A 80 -2.12 3.81 -1.65
N VAL A 81 -1.57 4.10 -0.47
CA VAL A 81 -0.14 4.15 -0.23
C VAL A 81 0.19 3.18 0.90
N LEU A 82 1.14 2.30 0.65
CA LEU A 82 1.74 1.44 1.65
C LEU A 82 2.95 2.17 2.24
N ASP A 83 2.80 2.71 3.44
CA ASP A 83 3.83 3.55 4.08
C ASP A 83 4.65 2.73 5.07
N ILE A 84 5.82 2.26 4.62
CA ILE A 84 6.69 1.38 5.40
C ILE A 84 7.26 2.10 6.64
N ARG A 85 7.44 3.42 6.56
CA ARG A 85 7.92 4.23 7.69
C ARG A 85 7.02 4.15 8.91
N LYS A 86 5.73 3.92 8.68
CA LYS A 86 4.67 3.89 9.69
C LYS A 86 4.38 2.50 10.22
N MET A 87 5.16 1.50 9.86
CA MET A 87 4.97 0.15 10.38
C MET A 87 5.05 0.15 11.91
N PHE A 88 4.28 -0.73 12.51
CA PHE A 88 4.21 -0.87 13.97
C PHE A 88 4.04 -2.33 14.39
N PRO A 89 4.54 -2.72 15.56
CA PRO A 89 4.42 -4.08 16.05
C PRO A 89 2.99 -4.38 16.48
N VAL A 90 2.56 -5.63 16.27
CA VAL A 90 1.26 -6.14 16.70
C VAL A 90 1.43 -7.48 17.41
N LYS A 91 0.56 -7.75 18.40
CA LYS A 91 0.48 -9.07 19.03
C LYS A 91 -0.42 -9.99 18.20
N LYS A 92 -0.11 -11.26 18.23
CA LYS A 92 -0.99 -12.28 17.64
C LYS A 92 -2.38 -12.19 18.26
N GLY A 93 -3.40 -12.27 17.41
CA GLY A 93 -4.79 -12.26 17.86
C GLY A 93 -5.43 -10.89 18.01
N VAL A 94 -4.68 -9.79 17.90
CA VAL A 94 -5.24 -8.44 17.94
C VAL A 94 -5.65 -7.91 16.56
N TYR A 95 -5.47 -8.72 15.53
CA TYR A 95 -5.85 -8.39 14.15
C TYR A 95 -6.69 -9.50 13.54
N THR A 96 -7.44 -9.16 12.52
CA THR A 96 -8.23 -10.11 11.74
C THR A 96 -7.70 -10.13 10.30
N LYS A 97 -7.42 -11.32 9.78
CA LYS A 97 -7.07 -11.49 8.37
C LYS A 97 -8.31 -11.36 7.51
N ILE A 98 -8.20 -10.59 6.42
CA ILE A 98 -9.31 -10.37 5.50
C ILE A 98 -9.52 -11.62 4.64
N LYS A 99 -10.79 -12.03 4.54
CA LYS A 99 -11.24 -13.03 3.56
C LYS A 99 -11.88 -12.30 2.38
N PHE A 100 -11.37 -12.57 1.18
CA PHE A 100 -11.86 -11.94 -0.06
C PHE A 100 -13.05 -12.72 -0.61
N GLU A 101 -14.25 -12.38 -0.14
CA GLU A 101 -15.50 -13.00 -0.57
C GLU A 101 -16.45 -11.94 -1.11
N ILE A 102 -16.89 -12.11 -2.37
CA ILE A 102 -17.96 -11.32 -2.96
C ILE A 102 -19.25 -12.11 -2.80
N SER A 103 -20.24 -11.53 -2.14
CA SER A 103 -21.50 -12.18 -1.83
C SER A 103 -22.68 -11.47 -2.45
N SER A 104 -23.61 -12.23 -3.00
CA SER A 104 -24.93 -11.70 -3.46
C SER A 104 -25.79 -11.15 -2.33
N ARG A 105 -25.49 -11.55 -1.09
CA ARG A 105 -26.21 -11.09 0.12
C ARG A 105 -25.61 -9.80 0.71
N ALA A 106 -24.38 -9.44 0.31
CA ALA A 106 -23.75 -8.21 0.74
C ALA A 106 -24.29 -7.01 -0.05
N SER A 107 -24.20 -5.82 0.53
CA SER A 107 -24.54 -4.59 -0.18
C SER A 107 -23.58 -4.35 -1.37
N ILE A 108 -24.03 -3.54 -2.33
CA ILE A 108 -23.19 -3.11 -3.47
C ILE A 108 -21.94 -2.41 -2.95
N ALA A 109 -22.08 -1.54 -1.94
CA ALA A 109 -20.96 -0.82 -1.34
C ALA A 109 -19.93 -1.77 -0.70
N ASP A 110 -20.37 -2.81 0.01
CA ASP A 110 -19.49 -3.80 0.63
C ASP A 110 -18.76 -4.63 -0.42
N ASN A 111 -19.43 -5.03 -1.51
CA ASN A 111 -18.80 -5.74 -2.61
C ASN A 111 -17.79 -4.86 -3.35
N GLN A 112 -18.06 -3.58 -3.56
CA GLN A 112 -17.12 -2.63 -4.15
C GLN A 112 -15.88 -2.45 -3.28
N ARG A 113 -16.07 -2.34 -1.95
CA ARG A 113 -14.96 -2.27 -1.00
C ARG A 113 -14.11 -3.53 -1.04
N MET A 114 -14.73 -4.70 -1.08
CA MET A 114 -14.03 -5.98 -1.16
C MET A 114 -13.25 -6.10 -2.48
N ALA A 115 -13.82 -5.68 -3.59
CA ALA A 115 -13.15 -5.66 -4.89
C ALA A 115 -11.92 -4.73 -4.89
N LEU A 116 -12.03 -3.56 -4.26
CA LEU A 116 -10.91 -2.63 -4.08
C LEU A 116 -9.79 -3.27 -3.25
N MET A 117 -10.11 -3.85 -2.12
CA MET A 117 -9.13 -4.53 -1.26
C MET A 117 -8.45 -5.70 -1.97
N LEU A 118 -9.17 -6.42 -2.84
CA LEU A 118 -8.59 -7.49 -3.66
C LEU A 118 -7.57 -6.96 -4.66
N LYS A 119 -7.83 -5.82 -5.29
CA LYS A 119 -6.85 -5.16 -6.18
C LYS A 119 -5.58 -4.78 -5.42
N GLU A 120 -5.73 -4.18 -4.24
CA GLU A 120 -4.60 -3.83 -3.37
C GLU A 120 -3.82 -5.07 -2.92
N TYR A 121 -4.51 -6.13 -2.54
CA TYR A 121 -3.91 -7.41 -2.18
C TYR A 121 -3.08 -8.01 -3.31
N ASN A 122 -3.64 -8.08 -4.52
CA ASN A 122 -2.94 -8.62 -5.68
C ASN A 122 -1.69 -7.79 -6.02
N PHE A 123 -1.77 -6.48 -5.93
CA PHE A 123 -0.62 -5.59 -6.12
C PHE A 123 0.48 -5.87 -5.10
N ILE A 124 0.12 -5.97 -3.84
CA ILE A 124 1.05 -6.25 -2.73
C ILE A 124 1.69 -7.64 -2.88
N CYS A 125 0.93 -8.66 -3.24
CA CYS A 125 1.47 -10.01 -3.43
C CYS A 125 2.57 -10.05 -4.50
N ASN A 126 2.47 -9.27 -5.56
CA ASN A 126 3.47 -9.20 -6.61
C ASN A 126 4.79 -8.57 -6.17
N ILE A 127 4.79 -7.79 -5.10
CA ILE A 127 5.97 -7.06 -4.58
C ILE A 127 6.29 -7.39 -3.13
N LYS A 128 5.71 -8.44 -2.58
CA LYS A 128 5.81 -8.81 -1.16
C LYS A 128 7.26 -8.89 -0.68
N GLU A 129 8.11 -9.60 -1.39
CA GLU A 129 9.52 -9.75 -1.02
C GLU A 129 10.27 -8.42 -1.00
N LYS A 130 10.01 -7.55 -1.97
CA LYS A 130 10.60 -6.21 -2.03
C LYS A 130 10.16 -5.33 -0.87
N ILE A 131 8.90 -5.44 -0.46
CA ILE A 131 8.37 -4.73 0.70
C ILE A 131 9.07 -5.21 1.97
N GLU A 132 9.18 -6.51 2.17
CA GLU A 132 9.84 -7.12 3.33
C GLU A 132 11.30 -6.71 3.43
N GLU A 133 12.04 -6.70 2.32
CA GLU A 133 13.43 -6.22 2.27
C GLU A 133 13.55 -4.75 2.68
N LYS A 134 12.67 -3.90 2.18
CA LYS A 134 12.67 -2.47 2.52
C LYS A 134 12.33 -2.24 3.99
N ALA A 135 11.37 -2.97 4.52
CA ALA A 135 10.99 -2.91 5.93
C ALA A 135 12.16 -3.31 6.83
N GLU A 136 12.87 -4.37 6.50
CA GLU A 136 14.06 -4.81 7.22
C GLU A 136 15.17 -3.75 7.18
N LYS A 137 15.46 -3.19 6.01
CA LYS A 137 16.47 -2.14 5.85
C LYS A 137 16.15 -0.90 6.71
N ILE A 138 14.91 -0.46 6.71
CA ILE A 138 14.46 0.69 7.51
C ILE A 138 14.61 0.39 9.00
N TYR A 139 14.15 -0.78 9.44
CA TYR A 139 14.25 -1.20 10.84
C TYR A 139 15.71 -1.28 11.31
N VAL A 140 16.55 -2.02 10.60
CA VAL A 140 17.97 -2.19 10.93
C VAL A 140 18.71 -0.85 10.95
N LYS A 141 18.46 0.01 9.96
CA LYS A 141 19.08 1.34 9.89
C LYS A 141 18.73 2.20 11.11
N GLN A 142 17.48 2.18 11.56
CA GLN A 142 17.04 2.90 12.74
C GLN A 142 17.76 2.39 14.00
N GLN A 143 17.88 1.06 14.15
CA GLN A 143 18.57 0.48 15.31
C GLN A 143 20.07 0.80 15.32
N LYS A 144 20.74 0.65 14.19
CA LYS A 144 22.19 0.93 14.09
C LYS A 144 22.54 2.40 14.33
N LYS A 145 21.77 3.31 13.78
CA LYS A 145 22.03 4.76 13.88
C LYS A 145 21.46 5.38 15.17
N ASN A 146 20.62 4.66 15.87
CA ASN A 146 19.87 5.17 17.02
C ASN A 146 19.24 6.54 16.74
N LYS A 147 18.75 6.73 15.53
CA LYS A 147 18.17 7.98 15.05
C LYS A 147 16.85 7.72 14.36
N ILE A 148 15.82 8.44 14.76
CA ILE A 148 14.49 8.38 14.16
C ILE A 148 14.38 9.46 13.08
N LEU A 149 14.23 9.05 11.84
CA LEU A 149 14.03 9.96 10.72
C LEU A 149 12.63 10.57 10.76
N LYS A 150 12.49 11.75 10.15
CA LYS A 150 11.20 12.43 10.04
C LYS A 150 10.16 11.50 9.39
N TYR A 151 8.95 11.50 9.94
CA TYR A 151 7.81 10.65 9.56
C TYR A 151 7.95 9.16 9.87
N HIS A 152 9.07 8.69 10.41
CA HIS A 152 9.24 7.32 10.86
C HIS A 152 8.68 7.12 12.28
N CYS A 153 8.08 5.95 12.52
CA CYS A 153 7.77 5.52 13.88
C CYS A 153 9.06 5.15 14.64
N ASN A 154 9.01 5.28 15.95
CA ASN A 154 10.07 4.76 16.82
C ASN A 154 9.77 3.29 17.14
N TYR A 155 10.41 2.38 16.41
CA TYR A 155 10.08 0.95 16.45
C TYR A 155 10.34 0.34 17.82
N LYS A 156 11.48 0.62 18.45
CA LYS A 156 11.81 0.10 19.79
C LYS A 156 10.85 0.59 20.86
N LYS A 157 10.47 1.87 20.81
CA LYS A 157 9.48 2.41 21.75
C LYS A 157 8.11 1.75 21.59
N LEU A 158 7.71 1.50 20.34
CA LEU A 158 6.46 0.80 20.04
C LEU A 158 6.50 -0.66 20.47
N GLU A 159 7.64 -1.35 20.30
CA GLU A 159 7.83 -2.71 20.79
C GLU A 159 7.67 -2.78 22.32
N GLN A 160 8.30 -1.87 23.05
CA GLN A 160 8.17 -1.77 24.50
C GLN A 160 6.71 -1.55 24.92
N ALA A 161 6.03 -0.61 24.29
CA ALA A 161 4.61 -0.36 24.55
C ALA A 161 3.74 -1.57 24.23
N SER A 162 4.05 -2.30 23.16
CA SER A 162 3.34 -3.53 22.80
C SER A 162 3.57 -4.64 23.84
N ASP A 163 4.76 -4.76 24.40
CA ASP A 163 5.09 -5.77 25.40
C ASP A 163 4.39 -5.49 26.74
N GLU A 164 4.25 -4.21 27.13
CA GLU A 164 3.59 -3.78 28.35
C GLU A 164 2.05 -3.89 28.28
N TYR A 165 1.48 -3.85 27.06
CA TYR A 165 0.04 -3.91 26.84
C TYR A 165 -0.46 -5.37 26.84
#